data_451ff4dd9ed6448954ad030581cc2cac
#
_entry.id   451ff4dd9ed6448954ad030581cc2cac
#
_cell.length_a   1.000
_cell.length_b   1.000
_cell.length_c   1.000
_cell.angle_alpha   90.00
_cell.angle_beta   90.00
_cell.angle_gamma   90.00
#
_symmetry.space_group_name_H-M   'P 1'
#
loop_
_entity.id
_entity.type
_entity.pdbx_description
1 polymer ?
#
loop_
_entity_poly.entity_id
_entity_poly.type
_entity_poly.pdbx_seq_one_letter_code
_entity_poly.pdbx_strand_id
1 'polypeptide(L)'
;MRVALLGAGHIGQTIAGLLNASGDYEVTVLDKNPASLAALAAEGIATVQVDSGDRAALAARIHGADTVINALPYHLAITAAEVALACGCHYFDLTEDVAATKAIKQMAEGARTAFMPQCGLAPGFIGIVAHHLASGFDTVRDVQMRVGALPQFPSNALGYNLTWSTAGVINEYCQPCEAIVQGRLTAVPPLEELEHFALDGIQYEAFNTSGGLGTLCTTLEGKVRNLNYRTIRYPGHRDAMKLLLQDLRLAERPAVLADVLENAIPGTSQDVVVIFATATGRRDGRVW
;
A
#
# COMPACT_ATOMS: atom_id res chain seq x y z
N MET A 1 3.18 -21.79 13.18
CA MET A 1 3.95 -20.52 13.31
C MET A 1 3.09 -19.50 14.04
N ARG A 2 3.61 -18.84 15.07
CA ARG A 2 2.88 -17.85 15.89
C ARG A 2 2.97 -16.49 15.23
N VAL A 3 1.82 -15.90 14.91
CA VAL A 3 1.72 -14.62 14.20
C VAL A 3 1.06 -13.59 15.10
N ALA A 4 1.74 -12.49 15.35
CA ALA A 4 1.18 -11.28 15.95
C ALA A 4 0.75 -10.33 14.82
N LEU A 5 -0.55 -10.19 14.61
CA LEU A 5 -1.11 -9.28 13.62
C LEU A 5 -1.52 -7.97 14.28
N LEU A 6 -0.89 -6.88 13.90
CA LEU A 6 -1.13 -5.54 14.42
C LEU A 6 -2.17 -4.83 13.55
N GLY A 7 -3.28 -4.42 14.16
CA GLY A 7 -4.40 -3.75 13.51
C GLY A 7 -5.58 -4.67 13.22
N ALA A 8 -6.76 -4.30 13.73
CA ALA A 8 -8.04 -4.98 13.54
C ALA A 8 -9.00 -4.18 12.62
N GLY A 9 -8.46 -3.36 11.70
CA GLY A 9 -9.21 -2.71 10.63
C GLY A 9 -9.63 -3.69 9.53
N HIS A 10 -10.25 -3.21 8.45
CA HIS A 10 -10.74 -4.05 7.35
C HIS A 10 -9.68 -5.04 6.81
N ILE A 11 -8.47 -4.54 6.53
CA ILE A 11 -7.38 -5.37 6.01
C ILE A 11 -6.89 -6.37 7.07
N GLY A 12 -6.71 -5.91 8.32
CA GLY A 12 -6.30 -6.79 9.41
C GLY A 12 -7.29 -7.93 9.67
N GLN A 13 -8.58 -7.65 9.65
CA GLN A 13 -9.64 -8.67 9.77
C GLN A 13 -9.56 -9.69 8.63
N THR A 14 -9.37 -9.23 7.39
CA THR A 14 -9.23 -10.11 6.23
C THR A 14 -7.99 -11.01 6.35
N ILE A 15 -6.84 -10.44 6.73
CA ILE A 15 -5.60 -11.20 6.94
C ILE A 15 -5.80 -12.23 8.07
N ALA A 16 -6.40 -11.82 9.19
CA ALA A 16 -6.67 -12.71 10.32
C ALA A 16 -7.53 -13.90 9.91
N GLY A 17 -8.64 -13.64 9.19
CA GLY A 17 -9.53 -14.68 8.69
C GLY A 17 -8.84 -15.67 7.74
N LEU A 18 -8.04 -15.17 6.78
CA LEU A 18 -7.31 -16.02 5.83
C LEU A 18 -6.25 -16.89 6.53
N LEU A 19 -5.47 -16.33 7.44
CA LEU A 19 -4.45 -17.07 8.17
C LEU A 19 -5.07 -18.10 9.10
N ASN A 20 -6.14 -17.74 9.81
CA ASN A 20 -6.86 -18.65 10.69
C ASN A 20 -7.49 -19.82 9.91
N ALA A 21 -8.10 -19.53 8.75
CA ALA A 21 -8.72 -20.55 7.91
C ALA A 21 -7.71 -21.54 7.31
N SER A 22 -6.44 -21.17 7.14
CA SER A 22 -5.40 -22.07 6.62
C SER A 22 -5.05 -23.19 7.60
N GLY A 23 -5.20 -22.97 8.91
CA GLY A 23 -4.81 -23.90 9.96
C GLY A 23 -3.31 -24.01 10.22
N ASP A 24 -2.47 -23.27 9.48
CA ASP A 24 -1.01 -23.35 9.57
C ASP A 24 -0.42 -22.35 10.59
N TYR A 25 -1.25 -21.42 11.08
CA TYR A 25 -0.82 -20.30 11.90
C TYR A 25 -1.65 -20.19 13.19
N GLU A 26 -0.96 -19.86 14.27
CA GLU A 26 -1.55 -19.40 15.53
C GLU A 26 -1.58 -17.87 15.50
N VAL A 27 -2.74 -17.30 15.14
CA VAL A 27 -2.88 -15.86 14.95
C VAL A 27 -3.40 -15.19 16.21
N THR A 28 -2.72 -14.15 16.66
CA THR A 28 -3.22 -13.23 17.69
C THR A 28 -3.31 -11.83 17.10
N VAL A 29 -4.49 -11.24 17.13
CA VAL A 29 -4.71 -9.87 16.62
C VAL A 29 -4.61 -8.86 17.74
N LEU A 30 -3.82 -7.81 17.53
CA LEU A 30 -3.57 -6.75 18.49
C LEU A 30 -4.11 -5.41 17.96
N ASP A 31 -4.96 -4.75 18.72
CA ASP A 31 -5.51 -3.43 18.38
C ASP A 31 -5.88 -2.66 19.65
N LYS A 32 -5.98 -1.35 19.55
CA LYS A 32 -6.48 -0.51 20.65
C LYS A 32 -8.00 -0.47 20.74
N ASN A 33 -8.71 -0.78 19.64
CA ASN A 33 -10.17 -0.70 19.55
C ASN A 33 -10.83 -2.00 20.04
N PRO A 34 -11.51 -2.00 21.20
CA PRO A 34 -12.13 -3.21 21.74
C PRO A 34 -13.30 -3.73 20.89
N ALA A 35 -14.00 -2.84 20.15
CA ALA A 35 -15.13 -3.26 19.31
C ALA A 35 -14.65 -4.10 18.11
N SER A 36 -13.56 -3.67 17.45
CA SER A 36 -12.96 -4.42 16.34
C SER A 36 -12.41 -5.78 16.80
N LEU A 37 -11.82 -5.83 18.00
CA LEU A 37 -11.32 -7.07 18.60
C LEU A 37 -12.46 -8.04 18.98
N ALA A 38 -13.59 -7.52 19.48
CA ALA A 38 -14.75 -8.36 19.85
C ALA A 38 -15.34 -9.08 18.63
N ALA A 39 -15.36 -8.44 17.45
CA ALA A 39 -15.82 -9.07 16.22
C ALA A 39 -14.94 -10.30 15.86
N LEU A 40 -13.63 -10.15 15.89
CA LEU A 40 -12.68 -11.24 15.61
C LEU A 40 -12.73 -12.36 16.68
N ALA A 41 -12.89 -11.99 17.95
CA ALA A 41 -13.03 -12.96 19.02
C ALA A 41 -14.31 -13.82 18.86
N ALA A 42 -15.39 -13.24 18.33
CA ALA A 42 -16.61 -13.98 18.02
C ALA A 42 -16.41 -15.03 16.90
N GLU A 43 -15.42 -14.82 16.04
CA GLU A 43 -15.00 -15.77 15.00
C GLU A 43 -13.96 -16.80 15.51
N GLY A 44 -13.63 -16.77 16.80
CA GLY A 44 -12.68 -17.72 17.42
C GLY A 44 -11.21 -17.34 17.24
N ILE A 45 -10.90 -16.10 16.81
CA ILE A 45 -9.55 -15.62 16.65
C ILE A 45 -9.06 -15.00 17.97
N ALA A 46 -7.85 -15.35 18.39
CA ALA A 46 -7.25 -14.77 19.61
C ALA A 46 -7.00 -13.27 19.44
N THR A 47 -7.39 -12.48 20.46
CA THR A 47 -7.28 -11.02 20.42
C THR A 47 -6.64 -10.47 21.69
N VAL A 48 -5.92 -9.36 21.55
CA VAL A 48 -5.28 -8.63 22.66
C VAL A 48 -5.47 -7.14 22.48
N GLN A 49 -6.02 -6.47 23.48
CA GLN A 49 -6.10 -5.01 23.44
C GLN A 49 -4.76 -4.40 23.84
N VAL A 50 -4.20 -3.57 22.97
CA VAL A 50 -2.96 -2.82 23.20
C VAL A 50 -2.90 -1.60 22.28
N ASP A 51 -2.33 -0.52 22.79
CA ASP A 51 -1.92 0.61 21.95
C ASP A 51 -0.56 0.30 21.32
N SER A 52 -0.53 0.11 20.01
CA SER A 52 0.71 -0.17 19.26
C SER A 52 1.67 1.04 19.20
N GLY A 53 1.25 2.22 19.63
CA GLY A 53 2.12 3.37 19.85
C GLY A 53 2.95 3.27 21.14
N ASP A 54 2.51 2.47 22.12
CA ASP A 54 3.27 2.16 23.32
C ASP A 54 4.22 0.97 23.05
N ARG A 55 5.49 1.29 22.83
CA ARG A 55 6.54 0.30 22.50
C ARG A 55 6.70 -0.78 23.57
N ALA A 56 6.63 -0.41 24.84
CA ALA A 56 6.84 -1.35 25.94
C ALA A 56 5.63 -2.31 26.06
N ALA A 57 4.43 -1.77 25.98
CA ALA A 57 3.21 -2.57 26.00
C ALA A 57 3.16 -3.52 24.78
N LEU A 58 3.48 -3.03 23.59
CA LEU A 58 3.53 -3.83 22.36
C LEU A 58 4.57 -4.96 22.48
N ALA A 59 5.79 -4.65 22.90
CA ALA A 59 6.86 -5.64 23.07
C ALA A 59 6.47 -6.77 24.02
N ALA A 60 5.83 -6.44 25.13
CA ALA A 60 5.35 -7.44 26.09
C ALA A 60 4.29 -8.38 25.48
N ARG A 61 3.52 -7.91 24.52
CA ARG A 61 2.43 -8.70 23.91
C ARG A 61 2.86 -9.53 22.70
N ILE A 62 3.88 -9.08 21.95
CA ILE A 62 4.44 -9.85 20.84
C ILE A 62 5.59 -10.77 21.23
N HIS A 63 6.03 -10.70 22.48
CA HIS A 63 7.09 -11.57 22.98
C HIS A 63 6.76 -13.04 22.76
N GLY A 64 7.65 -13.73 22.09
CA GLY A 64 7.48 -15.13 21.73
C GLY A 64 6.69 -15.39 20.43
N ALA A 65 6.23 -14.35 19.73
CA ALA A 65 5.77 -14.52 18.36
C ALA A 65 6.95 -14.81 17.42
N ASP A 66 6.68 -15.59 16.38
CA ASP A 66 7.68 -15.86 15.33
C ASP A 66 7.68 -14.74 14.30
N THR A 67 6.51 -14.17 14.05
CA THR A 67 6.27 -13.17 12.99
C THR A 67 5.33 -12.07 13.47
N VAL A 68 5.64 -10.85 13.09
CA VAL A 68 4.76 -9.68 13.19
C VAL A 68 4.28 -9.31 11.78
N ILE A 69 2.97 -9.22 11.62
CA ILE A 69 2.33 -8.63 10.42
C ILE A 69 1.71 -7.31 10.84
N ASN A 70 2.12 -6.21 10.22
CA ASN A 70 1.66 -4.88 10.56
C ASN A 70 0.64 -4.38 9.52
N ALA A 71 -0.61 -4.27 9.93
CA ALA A 71 -1.72 -3.68 9.18
C ALA A 71 -2.23 -2.36 9.81
N LEU A 72 -1.34 -1.68 10.56
CA LEU A 72 -1.60 -0.36 11.16
C LEU A 72 -1.39 0.77 10.12
N PRO A 73 -1.86 1.98 10.41
CA PRO A 73 -1.52 3.16 9.62
C PRO A 73 0.00 3.38 9.49
N TYR A 74 0.42 3.90 8.34
CA TYR A 74 1.84 4.02 7.95
C TYR A 74 2.73 4.71 9.00
N HIS A 75 2.22 5.70 9.75
CA HIS A 75 2.97 6.43 10.77
C HIS A 75 3.38 5.57 11.98
N LEU A 76 2.80 4.38 12.15
CA LEU A 76 3.16 3.41 13.18
C LEU A 76 4.12 2.32 12.65
N ALA A 77 4.39 2.27 11.35
CA ALA A 77 5.17 1.20 10.74
C ALA A 77 6.60 1.10 11.32
N ILE A 78 7.28 2.23 11.49
CA ILE A 78 8.63 2.27 12.05
C ILE A 78 8.63 1.73 13.49
N THR A 79 7.68 2.17 14.33
CA THR A 79 7.56 1.70 15.72
C THR A 79 7.31 0.19 15.77
N ALA A 80 6.41 -0.33 14.95
CA ALA A 80 6.12 -1.77 14.88
C ALA A 80 7.36 -2.58 14.45
N ALA A 81 8.11 -2.09 13.45
CA ALA A 81 9.33 -2.71 12.97
C ALA A 81 10.46 -2.73 14.03
N GLU A 82 10.66 -1.61 14.76
CA GLU A 82 11.63 -1.53 15.85
C GLU A 82 11.33 -2.54 16.96
N VAL A 83 10.05 -2.66 17.34
CA VAL A 83 9.64 -3.62 18.38
C VAL A 83 9.77 -5.05 17.87
N ALA A 84 9.43 -5.35 16.62
CA ALA A 84 9.63 -6.66 16.02
C ALA A 84 11.11 -7.05 16.00
N LEU A 85 12.01 -6.12 15.63
CA LEU A 85 13.46 -6.33 15.65
C LEU A 85 13.96 -6.65 17.06
N ALA A 86 13.56 -5.85 18.05
CA ALA A 86 13.97 -6.03 19.44
C ALA A 86 13.49 -7.38 20.02
N CYS A 87 12.32 -7.86 19.59
CA CYS A 87 11.76 -9.15 19.99
C CYS A 87 12.28 -10.34 19.16
N GLY A 88 13.08 -10.12 18.12
CA GLY A 88 13.61 -11.16 17.24
C GLY A 88 12.55 -11.80 16.36
N CYS A 89 11.50 -11.08 16.00
CA CYS A 89 10.43 -11.54 15.12
C CYS A 89 10.76 -11.24 13.64
N HIS A 90 10.24 -12.05 12.72
CA HIS A 90 10.09 -11.63 11.33
C HIS A 90 9.08 -10.49 11.24
N TYR A 91 9.24 -9.60 10.27
CA TYR A 91 8.36 -8.43 10.09
C TYR A 91 7.86 -8.32 8.67
N PHE A 92 6.55 -8.11 8.54
CA PHE A 92 5.87 -7.84 7.27
C PHE A 92 4.93 -6.66 7.46
N ASP A 93 4.82 -5.79 6.47
CA ASP A 93 3.83 -4.71 6.47
C ASP A 93 3.25 -4.45 5.07
N LEU A 94 2.27 -3.58 5.02
CA LEU A 94 1.54 -3.19 3.82
C LEU A 94 1.80 -1.72 3.46
N THR A 95 2.79 -1.07 4.12
CA THR A 95 2.98 0.38 4.00
C THR A 95 3.33 0.82 2.58
N GLU A 96 2.68 1.88 2.14
CA GLU A 96 2.99 2.60 0.89
C GLU A 96 4.01 3.72 1.12
N ASP A 97 4.26 4.09 2.37
CA ASP A 97 5.13 5.22 2.71
C ASP A 97 6.59 4.93 2.40
N VAL A 98 7.17 5.75 1.51
CA VAL A 98 8.54 5.57 1.02
C VAL A 98 9.57 5.83 2.13
N ALA A 99 9.33 6.82 3.00
CA ALA A 99 10.25 7.17 4.08
C ALA A 99 10.28 6.06 5.14
N ALA A 100 9.11 5.56 5.56
CA ALA A 100 9.01 4.43 6.48
C ALA A 100 9.70 3.18 5.90
N THR A 101 9.46 2.86 4.64
CA THR A 101 10.11 1.73 3.96
C THR A 101 11.63 1.83 3.97
N LYS A 102 12.19 3.01 3.64
CA LYS A 102 13.64 3.23 3.66
C LYS A 102 14.22 3.05 5.07
N ALA A 103 13.55 3.58 6.10
CA ALA A 103 13.95 3.44 7.48
C ALA A 103 13.93 1.98 7.95
N ILE A 104 12.86 1.24 7.61
CA ILE A 104 12.72 -0.19 7.96
C ILE A 104 13.80 -1.03 7.26
N LYS A 105 14.09 -0.77 5.99
CA LYS A 105 15.17 -1.46 5.26
C LYS A 105 16.53 -1.22 5.90
N GLN A 106 16.83 0.03 6.27
CA GLN A 106 18.08 0.38 6.96
C GLN A 106 18.16 -0.30 8.34
N MET A 107 17.07 -0.32 9.09
CA MET A 107 16.98 -1.00 10.39
C MET A 107 17.22 -2.51 10.27
N ALA A 108 16.80 -3.11 9.17
CA ALA A 108 16.94 -4.54 8.91
C ALA A 108 18.37 -4.96 8.52
N GLU A 109 19.27 -4.02 8.24
CA GLU A 109 20.66 -4.32 7.94
C GLU A 109 21.32 -5.03 9.12
N GLY A 110 21.76 -6.29 8.89
CA GLY A 110 22.35 -7.13 9.94
C GLY A 110 21.34 -7.85 10.85
N ALA A 111 20.02 -7.69 10.63
CA ALA A 111 19.02 -8.46 11.35
C ALA A 111 19.12 -9.97 11.02
N ARG A 112 18.81 -10.82 12.02
CA ARG A 112 18.77 -12.28 11.83
C ARG A 112 17.42 -12.77 11.33
N THR A 113 16.43 -11.89 11.30
CA THR A 113 15.05 -12.15 10.87
C THR A 113 14.75 -11.42 9.57
N ALA A 114 13.78 -11.89 8.81
CA ALA A 114 13.35 -11.25 7.57
C ALA A 114 12.50 -10.02 7.88
N PHE A 115 12.77 -8.93 7.16
CA PHE A 115 11.96 -7.71 7.14
C PHE A 115 11.48 -7.48 5.72
N MET A 116 10.18 -7.57 5.50
CA MET A 116 9.54 -7.39 4.19
C MET A 116 8.45 -6.32 4.29
N PRO A 117 8.80 -5.04 4.22
CA PRO A 117 7.82 -3.99 4.04
C PRO A 117 7.20 -4.07 2.64
N GLN A 118 6.06 -3.37 2.44
CA GLN A 118 5.43 -3.24 1.13
C GLN A 118 4.86 -4.55 0.56
N CYS A 119 4.26 -5.38 1.41
CA CYS A 119 3.60 -6.63 1.01
C CYS A 119 2.11 -6.45 0.66
N GLY A 120 1.72 -5.26 0.18
CA GLY A 120 0.36 -4.96 -0.24
C GLY A 120 0.09 -5.26 -1.72
N LEU A 121 -0.97 -4.65 -2.23
CA LEU A 121 -1.32 -4.71 -3.65
C LEU A 121 -0.38 -3.82 -4.48
N ALA A 122 -0.23 -2.56 -4.06
CA ALA A 122 0.68 -1.56 -4.59
C ALA A 122 1.08 -0.60 -3.44
N PRO A 123 2.28 -0.70 -2.93
CA PRO A 123 3.39 -1.54 -3.38
C PRO A 123 3.24 -3.02 -2.97
N GLY A 124 3.80 -3.93 -3.77
CA GLY A 124 3.84 -5.37 -3.52
C GLY A 124 3.47 -6.19 -4.76
N PHE A 125 2.24 -6.70 -4.83
CA PHE A 125 1.82 -7.63 -5.88
C PHE A 125 2.07 -7.10 -7.30
N ILE A 126 1.71 -5.85 -7.59
CA ILE A 126 1.92 -5.27 -8.93
C ILE A 126 3.40 -5.19 -9.29
N GLY A 127 4.27 -4.94 -8.31
CA GLY A 127 5.72 -4.94 -8.51
C GLY A 127 6.26 -6.31 -8.89
N ILE A 128 5.75 -7.38 -8.27
CA ILE A 128 6.10 -8.76 -8.60
C ILE A 128 5.68 -9.08 -10.04
N VAL A 129 4.44 -8.75 -10.42
CA VAL A 129 3.92 -8.94 -11.78
C VAL A 129 4.74 -8.18 -12.80
N ALA A 130 5.00 -6.89 -12.55
CA ALA A 130 5.77 -6.04 -13.46
C ALA A 130 7.22 -6.54 -13.63
N HIS A 131 7.87 -6.98 -12.55
CA HIS A 131 9.19 -7.59 -12.62
C HIS A 131 9.18 -8.89 -13.41
N HIS A 132 8.18 -9.75 -13.18
CA HIS A 132 8.04 -10.99 -13.94
C HIS A 132 7.87 -10.73 -15.43
N LEU A 133 7.01 -9.79 -15.82
CA LEU A 133 6.87 -9.39 -17.23
C LEU A 133 8.17 -8.85 -17.80
N ALA A 134 8.85 -7.97 -17.08
CA ALA A 134 10.12 -7.38 -17.51
C ALA A 134 11.21 -8.46 -17.70
N SER A 135 11.27 -9.45 -16.81
CA SER A 135 12.27 -10.53 -16.88
C SER A 135 12.13 -11.45 -18.12
N GLY A 136 11.01 -11.37 -18.83
CA GLY A 136 10.79 -12.09 -20.07
C GLY A 136 11.45 -11.47 -21.31
N PHE A 137 12.16 -10.32 -21.18
CA PHE A 137 12.80 -9.61 -22.28
C PHE A 137 14.33 -9.71 -22.19
N ASP A 138 15.00 -9.74 -23.33
CA ASP A 138 16.46 -9.62 -23.41
C ASP A 138 16.92 -8.21 -23.02
N THR A 139 16.13 -7.21 -23.45
CA THR A 139 16.30 -5.79 -23.05
C THR A 139 14.93 -5.16 -22.85
N VAL A 140 14.69 -4.63 -21.67
CA VAL A 140 13.45 -3.92 -21.33
C VAL A 140 13.60 -2.46 -21.71
N ARG A 141 12.57 -1.89 -22.33
CA ARG A 141 12.51 -0.46 -22.64
C ARG A 141 11.67 0.30 -21.64
N ASP A 142 10.40 -0.06 -21.52
CA ASP A 142 9.44 0.64 -20.67
C ASP A 142 8.67 -0.36 -19.81
N VAL A 143 8.42 0.01 -18.55
CA VAL A 143 7.55 -0.71 -17.63
C VAL A 143 6.51 0.27 -17.08
N GLN A 144 5.24 -0.09 -17.20
CA GLN A 144 4.14 0.75 -16.73
C GLN A 144 3.24 -0.06 -15.80
N MET A 145 2.89 0.53 -14.69
CA MET A 145 1.98 -0.08 -13.71
C MET A 145 0.80 0.85 -13.44
N ARG A 146 -0.40 0.28 -13.40
CA ARG A 146 -1.66 0.96 -13.12
C ARG A 146 -2.44 0.14 -12.12
N VAL A 147 -2.84 0.75 -11.03
CA VAL A 147 -3.63 0.08 -9.98
C VAL A 147 -4.72 1.01 -9.49
N GLY A 148 -5.92 0.51 -9.36
CA GLY A 148 -7.04 1.20 -8.75
C GLY A 148 -7.79 0.32 -7.79
N ALA A 149 -8.02 0.80 -6.57
CA ALA A 149 -9.06 0.31 -5.68
C ALA A 149 -10.23 1.30 -5.79
N LEU A 150 -11.35 0.84 -6.29
CA LEU A 150 -12.47 1.65 -6.77
C LEU A 150 -13.78 1.15 -6.19
N PRO A 151 -14.73 2.02 -5.81
CA PRO A 151 -16.09 1.55 -5.57
C PRO A 151 -16.68 1.00 -6.88
N GLN A 152 -17.35 -0.13 -6.80
CA GLN A 152 -18.06 -0.67 -7.96
C GLN A 152 -19.17 0.27 -8.42
N PHE A 153 -19.82 0.94 -7.46
CA PHE A 153 -20.91 1.88 -7.68
C PHE A 153 -20.64 3.18 -6.92
N PRO A 154 -19.89 4.14 -7.49
CA PRO A 154 -19.62 5.40 -6.83
C PRO A 154 -20.92 6.20 -6.64
N SER A 155 -21.13 6.76 -5.45
CA SER A 155 -22.35 7.45 -5.07
C SER A 155 -22.22 8.97 -4.95
N ASN A 156 -21.07 9.53 -5.36
CA ASN A 156 -20.78 10.96 -5.22
C ASN A 156 -19.97 11.50 -6.39
N ALA A 157 -19.89 12.84 -6.50
CA ALA A 157 -19.21 13.53 -7.59
C ALA A 157 -17.67 13.30 -7.61
N LEU A 158 -17.08 12.90 -6.49
CA LEU A 158 -15.68 12.52 -6.43
C LEU A 158 -15.41 11.18 -7.15
N GLY A 159 -16.47 10.40 -7.46
CA GLY A 159 -16.33 9.07 -8.04
C GLY A 159 -15.60 8.10 -7.10
N TYR A 160 -15.64 8.34 -5.79
CA TYR A 160 -14.88 7.60 -4.80
C TYR A 160 -15.71 7.31 -3.54
N ASN A 161 -15.59 6.10 -3.02
CA ASN A 161 -16.05 5.71 -1.70
C ASN A 161 -14.83 5.20 -0.92
N LEU A 162 -14.89 5.27 0.40
CA LEU A 162 -13.76 4.83 1.22
C LEU A 162 -13.62 3.31 1.16
N THR A 163 -12.59 2.85 0.47
CA THR A 163 -12.25 1.42 0.28
C THR A 163 -11.11 0.99 1.18
N TRP A 164 -10.26 1.94 1.60
CA TRP A 164 -9.11 1.70 2.47
C TRP A 164 -8.75 2.97 3.26
N SER A 165 -7.52 3.12 3.74
CA SER A 165 -7.06 4.21 4.60
C SER A 165 -7.18 5.59 3.95
N THR A 166 -8.01 6.47 4.49
CA THR A 166 -8.11 7.87 4.06
C THR A 166 -6.77 8.61 4.19
N ALA A 167 -6.06 8.38 5.29
CA ALA A 167 -4.74 8.96 5.51
C ALA A 167 -3.72 8.48 4.47
N GLY A 168 -3.78 7.19 4.06
CA GLY A 168 -2.96 6.65 3.00
C GLY A 168 -3.24 7.31 1.65
N VAL A 169 -4.51 7.47 1.27
CA VAL A 169 -4.91 8.17 0.03
C VAL A 169 -4.35 9.60 0.00
N ILE A 170 -4.52 10.35 1.09
CA ILE A 170 -4.01 11.72 1.19
C ILE A 170 -2.48 11.74 1.06
N ASN A 171 -1.79 10.82 1.74
CA ASN A 171 -0.33 10.71 1.70
C ASN A 171 0.17 10.45 0.28
N GLU A 172 -0.40 9.47 -0.42
CA GLU A 172 -0.04 9.14 -1.81
C GLU A 172 -0.20 10.33 -2.77
N TYR A 173 -1.20 11.19 -2.54
CA TYR A 173 -1.51 12.34 -3.39
C TYR A 173 -0.68 13.60 -3.06
N CYS A 174 0.04 13.59 -1.94
CA CYS A 174 0.83 14.73 -1.48
C CYS A 174 2.35 14.52 -1.61
N GLN A 175 2.82 13.25 -1.67
CA GLN A 175 4.25 12.97 -1.70
C GLN A 175 4.80 12.91 -3.13
N PRO A 176 6.07 13.29 -3.33
CA PRO A 176 6.77 13.08 -4.61
C PRO A 176 6.73 11.61 -5.03
N CYS A 177 6.52 11.35 -6.32
CA CYS A 177 6.45 10.01 -6.88
C CYS A 177 7.82 9.62 -7.45
N GLU A 178 8.33 8.44 -7.12
CA GLU A 178 9.51 7.90 -7.78
C GLU A 178 9.15 7.41 -9.18
N ALA A 179 10.04 7.61 -10.15
CA ALA A 179 9.93 7.10 -11.52
C ALA A 179 11.33 6.91 -12.11
N ILE A 180 11.46 6.08 -13.14
CA ILE A 180 12.64 6.09 -14.00
C ILE A 180 12.25 6.82 -15.30
N VAL A 181 12.95 7.90 -15.61
CA VAL A 181 12.76 8.69 -16.83
C VAL A 181 14.07 8.71 -17.61
N GLN A 182 14.03 8.19 -18.83
CA GLN A 182 15.23 8.09 -19.69
C GLN A 182 16.42 7.40 -19.01
N GLY A 183 16.15 6.33 -18.24
CA GLY A 183 17.16 5.53 -17.56
C GLY A 183 17.63 6.07 -16.21
N ARG A 184 17.07 7.18 -15.73
CA ARG A 184 17.47 7.82 -14.47
C ARG A 184 16.33 7.86 -13.47
N LEU A 185 16.62 7.54 -12.23
CA LEU A 185 15.69 7.74 -11.11
C LEU A 185 15.37 9.23 -10.99
N THR A 186 14.10 9.55 -11.00
CA THR A 186 13.58 10.92 -11.03
C THR A 186 12.37 11.02 -10.11
N ALA A 187 12.25 12.14 -9.39
CA ALA A 187 11.03 12.47 -8.67
C ALA A 187 10.08 13.22 -9.62
N VAL A 188 8.85 12.76 -9.73
CA VAL A 188 7.78 13.39 -10.51
C VAL A 188 6.66 13.86 -9.57
N PRO A 189 5.93 14.93 -9.92
CA PRO A 189 4.88 15.43 -9.04
C PRO A 189 3.67 14.48 -9.00
N PRO A 190 3.00 14.35 -7.84
CA PRO A 190 1.73 13.64 -7.74
C PRO A 190 0.63 14.38 -8.48
N LEU A 191 -0.47 13.68 -8.81
CA LEU A 191 -1.66 14.19 -9.50
C LEU A 191 -1.38 14.73 -10.92
N GLU A 192 -0.20 14.48 -11.46
CA GLU A 192 0.19 14.90 -12.82
C GLU A 192 0.22 13.71 -13.80
N GLU A 193 0.52 14.00 -15.05
CA GLU A 193 0.57 13.03 -16.16
C GLU A 193 -0.73 12.23 -16.31
N LEU A 194 -1.85 12.94 -16.32
CA LEU A 194 -3.18 12.37 -16.52
C LEU A 194 -3.29 11.62 -17.84
N GLU A 195 -3.78 10.39 -17.78
CA GLU A 195 -4.17 9.60 -18.93
C GLU A 195 -5.61 9.12 -18.78
N HIS A 196 -6.29 8.90 -19.93
CA HIS A 196 -7.62 8.34 -19.96
C HIS A 196 -7.61 7.05 -20.78
N PHE A 197 -8.34 6.05 -20.34
CA PHE A 197 -8.50 4.79 -21.04
C PHE A 197 -9.83 4.13 -20.72
N ALA A 198 -10.21 3.14 -21.51
CA ALA A 198 -11.40 2.33 -21.28
C ALA A 198 -11.01 0.87 -21.08
N LEU A 199 -11.66 0.20 -20.14
CA LEU A 199 -11.54 -1.23 -19.92
C LEU A 199 -12.95 -1.80 -19.74
N ASP A 200 -13.31 -2.80 -20.53
CA ASP A 200 -14.64 -3.44 -20.52
C ASP A 200 -15.82 -2.44 -20.63
N GLY A 201 -15.63 -1.38 -21.40
CA GLY A 201 -16.63 -0.33 -21.61
C GLY A 201 -16.72 0.72 -20.51
N ILE A 202 -15.97 0.58 -19.44
CA ILE A 202 -15.90 1.56 -18.34
C ILE A 202 -14.74 2.51 -18.62
N GLN A 203 -15.02 3.82 -18.45
CA GLN A 203 -14.01 4.86 -18.59
C GLN A 203 -13.25 5.06 -17.27
N TYR A 204 -11.93 5.19 -17.38
CA TYR A 204 -11.02 5.43 -16.26
C TYR A 204 -10.07 6.58 -16.57
N GLU A 205 -9.55 7.16 -15.53
CA GLU A 205 -8.38 8.03 -15.59
C GLU A 205 -7.26 7.44 -14.72
N ALA A 206 -6.01 7.76 -15.05
CA ALA A 206 -4.88 7.42 -14.19
C ALA A 206 -3.88 8.56 -14.14
N PHE A 207 -3.23 8.72 -13.00
CA PHE A 207 -2.29 9.81 -12.72
C PHE A 207 -1.26 9.40 -11.67
N ASN A 208 -0.15 10.14 -11.60
CA ASN A 208 0.94 9.84 -10.68
C ASN A 208 0.50 9.89 -9.21
N THR A 209 0.84 8.85 -8.44
CA THR A 209 0.78 8.83 -6.98
C THR A 209 2.03 8.19 -6.41
N SER A 210 2.37 8.51 -5.16
CA SER A 210 3.58 8.00 -4.53
C SER A 210 3.44 6.55 -4.03
N GLY A 211 4.56 5.90 -3.76
CA GLY A 211 4.64 4.62 -3.05
C GLY A 211 4.48 3.38 -3.91
N GLY A 212 3.64 3.39 -4.94
CA GLY A 212 3.20 2.19 -5.65
C GLY A 212 4.29 1.39 -6.39
N LEU A 213 5.44 1.99 -6.70
CA LEU A 213 6.57 1.31 -7.35
C LEU A 213 7.35 0.36 -6.43
N GLY A 214 7.26 0.58 -5.13
CA GLY A 214 8.01 -0.22 -4.18
C GLY A 214 9.52 -0.18 -4.43
N THR A 215 10.13 -1.35 -4.51
CA THR A 215 11.59 -1.48 -4.75
C THR A 215 11.97 -1.51 -6.23
N LEU A 216 11.02 -1.43 -7.17
CA LEU A 216 11.32 -1.58 -8.59
C LEU A 216 12.22 -0.47 -9.15
N CYS A 217 12.14 0.74 -8.61
CA CYS A 217 13.03 1.82 -9.03
C CYS A 217 14.51 1.45 -8.82
N THR A 218 14.86 0.97 -7.63
CA THR A 218 16.24 0.52 -7.36
C THR A 218 16.63 -0.75 -8.11
N THR A 219 15.68 -1.64 -8.34
CA THR A 219 15.92 -2.91 -9.06
C THR A 219 16.16 -2.70 -10.55
N LEU A 220 15.46 -1.74 -11.17
CA LEU A 220 15.43 -1.52 -12.60
C LEU A 220 16.18 -0.25 -13.06
N GLU A 221 16.75 0.53 -12.14
CA GLU A 221 17.58 1.68 -12.48
C GLU A 221 18.74 1.27 -13.39
N GLY A 222 18.95 2.02 -14.47
CA GLY A 222 19.94 1.74 -15.50
C GLY A 222 19.62 0.53 -16.42
N LYS A 223 18.54 -0.21 -16.14
CA LYS A 223 18.13 -1.39 -16.94
C LYS A 223 16.92 -1.11 -17.82
N VAL A 224 16.13 -0.09 -17.51
CA VAL A 224 14.95 0.32 -18.30
C VAL A 224 15.05 1.80 -18.67
N ARG A 225 14.42 2.17 -19.78
CA ARG A 225 14.34 3.56 -20.18
C ARG A 225 13.32 4.32 -19.34
N ASN A 226 12.13 3.75 -19.15
CA ASN A 226 11.10 4.38 -18.34
C ASN A 226 10.42 3.33 -17.44
N LEU A 227 10.12 3.76 -16.21
CA LEU A 227 9.30 3.01 -15.25
C LEU A 227 8.39 4.01 -14.55
N ASN A 228 7.10 3.77 -14.58
CA ASN A 228 6.14 4.62 -13.88
C ASN A 228 4.98 3.81 -13.28
N TYR A 229 4.39 4.41 -12.25
CA TYR A 229 3.19 3.94 -11.59
C TYR A 229 2.14 5.05 -11.59
N ARG A 230 0.88 4.69 -11.87
CA ARG A 230 -0.26 5.60 -11.76
C ARG A 230 -1.43 4.92 -11.08
N THR A 231 -2.11 5.67 -10.26
CA THR A 231 -3.34 5.23 -9.62
C THR A 231 -4.51 5.41 -10.59
N ILE A 232 -5.36 4.36 -10.72
CA ILE A 232 -6.57 4.39 -11.53
C ILE A 232 -7.73 4.95 -10.70
N ARG A 233 -8.51 5.86 -11.28
CA ARG A 233 -9.75 6.38 -10.71
C ARG A 233 -10.81 6.55 -11.81
N TYR A 234 -12.05 6.86 -11.41
CA TYR A 234 -13.07 7.30 -12.34
C TYR A 234 -12.81 8.73 -12.80
N PRO A 235 -13.19 9.10 -14.06
CA PRO A 235 -12.91 10.42 -14.62
C PRO A 235 -13.42 11.57 -13.75
N GLY A 236 -12.59 12.58 -13.53
CA GLY A 236 -12.87 13.77 -12.74
C GLY A 236 -12.38 13.72 -11.30
N HIS A 237 -11.99 12.55 -10.78
CA HIS A 237 -11.46 12.41 -9.43
C HIS A 237 -10.17 13.23 -9.23
N ARG A 238 -9.23 13.15 -10.17
CA ARG A 238 -7.96 13.86 -10.11
C ARG A 238 -8.15 15.37 -10.01
N ASP A 239 -9.05 15.93 -10.82
CA ASP A 239 -9.28 17.38 -10.84
C ASP A 239 -9.91 17.86 -9.53
N ALA A 240 -10.85 17.08 -8.99
CA ALA A 240 -11.44 17.36 -7.68
C ALA A 240 -10.40 17.29 -6.55
N MET A 241 -9.52 16.29 -6.57
CA MET A 241 -8.46 16.18 -5.56
C MET A 241 -7.40 17.28 -5.72
N LYS A 242 -7.06 17.71 -6.94
CA LYS A 242 -6.18 18.89 -7.16
C LYS A 242 -6.80 20.15 -6.59
N LEU A 243 -8.07 20.40 -6.83
CA LEU A 243 -8.79 21.53 -6.22
C LEU A 243 -8.66 21.50 -4.69
N LEU A 244 -8.94 20.37 -4.06
CA LEU A 244 -8.89 20.25 -2.60
C LEU A 244 -7.46 20.43 -2.06
N LEU A 245 -6.50 19.69 -2.61
CA LEU A 245 -5.15 19.61 -2.07
C LEU A 245 -4.30 20.82 -2.43
N GLN A 246 -4.37 21.31 -3.67
CA GLN A 246 -3.50 22.37 -4.19
C GLN A 246 -4.17 23.74 -4.10
N ASP A 247 -5.33 23.95 -4.71
CA ASP A 247 -5.97 25.27 -4.78
C ASP A 247 -6.55 25.69 -3.43
N LEU A 248 -7.21 24.78 -2.70
CA LEU A 248 -7.69 25.01 -1.33
C LEU A 248 -6.62 24.73 -0.26
N ARG A 249 -5.42 24.28 -0.66
CA ARG A 249 -4.24 24.05 0.19
C ARG A 249 -4.49 23.09 1.35
N LEU A 250 -5.41 22.12 1.18
CA LEU A 250 -5.66 21.12 2.21
C LEU A 250 -4.53 20.09 2.36
N ALA A 251 -3.57 20.05 1.43
CA ALA A 251 -2.31 19.32 1.61
C ALA A 251 -1.51 19.80 2.85
N GLU A 252 -1.66 21.08 3.22
CA GLU A 252 -1.04 21.66 4.43
C GLU A 252 -1.83 21.33 5.71
N ARG A 253 -3.04 20.77 5.56
CA ARG A 253 -3.98 20.48 6.63
C ARG A 253 -4.60 19.07 6.48
N PRO A 254 -3.76 18.01 6.39
CA PRO A 254 -4.22 16.67 6.03
C PRO A 254 -5.26 16.09 7.01
N ALA A 255 -5.17 16.43 8.30
CA ALA A 255 -6.16 16.00 9.29
C ALA A 255 -7.56 16.59 9.04
N VAL A 256 -7.63 17.85 8.56
CA VAL A 256 -8.91 18.48 8.19
C VAL A 256 -9.51 17.80 6.96
N LEU A 257 -8.68 17.50 5.96
CA LEU A 257 -9.16 16.80 4.76
C LEU A 257 -9.62 15.37 5.10
N ALA A 258 -8.87 14.67 5.95
CA ALA A 258 -9.26 13.34 6.41
C ALA A 258 -10.63 13.37 7.13
N ASP A 259 -10.82 14.30 8.05
CA ASP A 259 -12.10 14.50 8.77
C ASP A 259 -13.25 14.76 7.80
N VAL A 260 -13.05 15.66 6.81
CA VAL A 260 -14.06 15.95 5.78
C VAL A 260 -14.40 14.71 4.95
N LEU A 261 -13.39 13.97 4.48
CA LEU A 261 -13.63 12.79 3.65
C LEU A 261 -14.31 11.67 4.45
N GLU A 262 -13.88 11.40 5.67
CA GLU A 262 -14.44 10.34 6.52
C GLU A 262 -15.88 10.61 6.96
N ASN A 263 -16.25 11.89 7.13
CA ASN A 263 -17.62 12.26 7.47
C ASN A 263 -18.55 12.39 6.24
N ALA A 264 -18.02 12.75 5.06
CA ALA A 264 -18.83 13.03 3.88
C ALA A 264 -18.90 11.84 2.90
N ILE A 265 -17.86 11.03 2.81
CA ILE A 265 -17.74 9.95 1.83
C ILE A 265 -18.08 8.61 2.51
N PRO A 266 -19.12 7.90 2.05
CA PRO A 266 -19.46 6.62 2.65
C PRO A 266 -18.38 5.56 2.35
N GLY A 267 -18.16 4.67 3.30
CA GLY A 267 -17.43 3.42 3.06
C GLY A 267 -18.22 2.50 2.14
N THR A 268 -17.55 1.55 1.51
CA THR A 268 -18.18 0.50 0.72
C THR A 268 -17.51 -0.84 0.93
N SER A 269 -18.30 -1.90 0.91
CA SER A 269 -17.83 -3.29 0.79
C SER A 269 -17.99 -3.83 -0.64
N GLN A 270 -18.52 -3.01 -1.56
CA GLN A 270 -18.65 -3.32 -2.98
C GLN A 270 -17.59 -2.52 -3.76
N ASP A 271 -16.38 -3.00 -3.68
CA ASP A 271 -15.24 -2.44 -4.37
C ASP A 271 -14.68 -3.41 -5.42
N VAL A 272 -13.94 -2.85 -6.36
CA VAL A 272 -13.22 -3.58 -7.38
C VAL A 272 -11.76 -3.14 -7.40
N VAL A 273 -10.90 -4.08 -7.69
CA VAL A 273 -9.49 -3.79 -7.92
C VAL A 273 -9.18 -3.96 -9.39
N VAL A 274 -8.66 -2.90 -10.00
CA VAL A 274 -8.20 -2.89 -11.40
C VAL A 274 -6.68 -2.85 -11.38
N ILE A 275 -6.04 -3.86 -12.00
CA ILE A 275 -4.58 -3.94 -12.09
C ILE A 275 -4.21 -4.04 -13.56
N PHE A 276 -3.27 -3.21 -13.99
CA PHE A 276 -2.75 -3.21 -15.34
C PHE A 276 -1.23 -3.01 -15.32
N ALA A 277 -0.49 -3.95 -15.86
CA ALA A 277 0.96 -3.86 -15.98
C ALA A 277 1.36 -4.18 -17.43
N THR A 278 2.27 -3.36 -17.97
CA THR A 278 2.88 -3.60 -19.28
C THR A 278 4.38 -3.50 -19.20
N ALA A 279 5.05 -4.32 -19.98
CA ALA A 279 6.46 -4.20 -20.26
C ALA A 279 6.66 -4.21 -21.77
N THR A 280 7.54 -3.34 -22.26
CA THR A 280 7.94 -3.29 -23.67
C THR A 280 9.45 -3.44 -23.78
N GLY A 281 9.90 -4.05 -24.85
CA GLY A 281 11.33 -4.28 -25.00
C GLY A 281 11.68 -5.14 -26.22
N ARG A 282 12.85 -5.79 -26.19
CA ARG A 282 13.26 -6.75 -27.19
C ARG A 282 13.33 -8.14 -26.58
N ARG A 283 12.82 -9.11 -27.33
CA ARG A 283 12.90 -10.52 -27.03
C ARG A 283 13.11 -11.29 -28.32
N ASP A 284 14.10 -12.16 -28.39
CA ASP A 284 14.46 -12.95 -29.57
C ASP A 284 14.63 -12.07 -30.83
N GLY A 285 15.26 -10.89 -30.68
CA GLY A 285 15.49 -9.90 -31.75
C GLY A 285 14.28 -9.12 -32.21
N ARG A 286 13.09 -9.36 -31.66
CA ARG A 286 11.83 -8.65 -31.99
C ARG A 286 11.49 -7.63 -30.92
N VAL A 287 10.78 -6.59 -31.34
CA VAL A 287 10.18 -5.59 -30.43
C VAL A 287 8.78 -6.04 -30.06
N TRP A 288 8.50 -5.99 -28.81
CA TRP A 288 7.20 -6.35 -28.23
C TRP A 288 6.67 -5.18 -27.44
#